data_5c59eda37db4c324b6da677099f8e5f9
#
_entry.id   5c59eda37db4c324b6da677099f8e5f9
#
_cell.length_a   1.000
_cell.length_b   1.000
_cell.length_c   1.000
_cell.angle_alpha   90.00
_cell.angle_beta   90.00
_cell.angle_gamma   90.00
#
_symmetry.space_group_name_H-M   'P 1'
#
loop_
_entity.id
_entity.type
_entity.pdbx_description
1 polymer ?
#
loop_
_entity_poly.entity_id
_entity_poly.type
_entity_poly.pdbx_seq_one_letter_code
_entity_poly.pdbx_strand_id
1 'polypeptide(L)'
;MLSFSTCWNNARHNCGEKVIDEIVELGFYNIELSHGMMITKLPGILDAFQKDKFNCCGVHNYFPSPVEVMIDAPDAYEYTSHRPYDRKRALELTLKTLEMASRFEADYMVLHMGSAPMKPKRWTNKLTALVKKENDDTKRYQKIKENFIKKRAKIGKIYYPRAIEALEEITEKATELGVKLAVESRSRYEDMPTETEML
;
A
#
# COMPACT_ATOMS: atom_id res chain seq x y z
N MET A 1 8.41 16.62 -10.18
CA MET A 1 7.04 17.14 -9.90
C MET A 1 6.74 16.83 -8.45
N LEU A 2 6.15 17.76 -7.68
CA LEU A 2 5.75 17.53 -6.29
C LEU A 2 4.27 17.17 -6.27
N SER A 3 3.90 16.10 -5.56
CA SER A 3 2.52 15.65 -5.38
C SER A 3 2.14 15.60 -3.90
N PHE A 4 0.85 15.70 -3.62
CA PHE A 4 0.30 15.63 -2.28
C PHE A 4 -0.67 14.46 -2.15
N SER A 5 -0.56 13.67 -1.08
CA SER A 5 -1.42 12.50 -0.89
C SER A 5 -2.66 12.84 -0.07
N THR A 6 -3.83 12.39 -0.53
CA THR A 6 -5.09 12.51 0.21
C THR A 6 -5.11 11.72 1.53
N CYS A 7 -4.11 10.89 1.80
CA CYS A 7 -3.92 10.23 3.10
C CYS A 7 -3.86 11.24 4.25
N TRP A 8 -3.33 12.44 3.99
CA TRP A 8 -3.20 13.51 4.98
C TRP A 8 -4.53 14.03 5.52
N ASN A 9 -5.57 14.12 4.68
CA ASN A 9 -6.81 14.79 5.06
C ASN A 9 -8.09 13.99 4.82
N ASN A 10 -8.01 12.79 4.23
CA ASN A 10 -9.19 12.02 3.88
C ASN A 10 -10.14 11.76 5.08
N ALA A 11 -9.58 11.60 6.28
CA ALA A 11 -10.35 11.35 7.50
C ALA A 11 -11.07 12.60 8.05
N ARG A 12 -10.68 13.81 7.63
CA ARG A 12 -11.25 15.07 8.14
C ARG A 12 -12.54 15.47 7.47
N HIS A 13 -12.78 14.99 6.24
CA HIS A 13 -13.93 15.39 5.44
C HIS A 13 -14.88 14.21 5.17
N ASN A 14 -16.15 14.49 5.10
CA ASN A 14 -17.18 13.51 4.72
C ASN A 14 -17.51 13.57 3.22
N CYS A 15 -17.03 14.58 2.49
CA CYS A 15 -17.24 14.81 1.07
C CYS A 15 -15.89 14.77 0.33
N GLY A 16 -15.84 14.05 -0.80
CA GLY A 16 -14.60 13.92 -1.59
C GLY A 16 -14.15 15.23 -2.22
N GLU A 17 -15.08 16.09 -2.64
CA GLU A 17 -14.74 17.41 -3.18
C GLU A 17 -13.99 18.26 -2.15
N LYS A 18 -14.42 18.27 -0.88
CA LYS A 18 -13.72 18.99 0.19
C LYS A 18 -12.33 18.46 0.49
N VAL A 19 -12.09 17.15 0.31
CA VAL A 19 -10.75 16.57 0.42
C VAL A 19 -9.81 17.19 -0.62
N ILE A 20 -10.29 17.33 -1.85
CA ILE A 20 -9.52 17.93 -2.94
C ILE A 20 -9.35 19.44 -2.74
N ASP A 21 -10.43 20.16 -2.43
CA ASP A 21 -10.40 21.61 -2.26
C ASP A 21 -9.37 22.03 -1.21
N GLU A 22 -9.31 21.37 -0.04
CA GLU A 22 -8.33 21.69 1.01
C GLU A 22 -6.89 21.54 0.55
N ILE A 23 -6.58 20.55 -0.30
CA ILE A 23 -5.23 20.34 -0.84
C ILE A 23 -4.92 21.41 -1.89
N VAL A 24 -5.88 21.73 -2.75
CA VAL A 24 -5.74 22.76 -3.79
C VAL A 24 -5.56 24.15 -3.17
N GLU A 25 -6.27 24.48 -2.10
CA GLU A 25 -6.10 25.72 -1.33
C GLU A 25 -4.68 25.90 -0.76
N LEU A 26 -3.98 24.78 -0.49
CA LEU A 26 -2.56 24.79 -0.09
C LEU A 26 -1.60 25.01 -1.29
N GLY A 27 -2.12 25.07 -2.52
CA GLY A 27 -1.34 25.26 -3.74
C GLY A 27 -0.83 23.97 -4.40
N PHE A 28 -1.34 22.79 -4.01
CA PHE A 28 -0.96 21.52 -4.61
C PHE A 28 -2.03 21.06 -5.61
N TYR A 29 -1.67 20.96 -6.88
CA TYR A 29 -2.56 20.51 -7.95
C TYR A 29 -2.31 19.08 -8.38
N ASN A 30 -1.13 18.51 -8.11
CA ASN A 30 -0.82 17.11 -8.37
C ASN A 30 -1.15 16.32 -7.11
N ILE A 31 -2.16 15.45 -7.20
CA ILE A 31 -2.71 14.74 -6.04
C ILE A 31 -2.61 13.23 -6.27
N GLU A 32 -2.11 12.52 -5.25
CA GLU A 32 -2.22 11.07 -5.15
C GLU A 32 -3.49 10.71 -4.38
N LEU A 33 -4.36 9.91 -4.99
CA LEU A 33 -5.56 9.38 -4.36
C LEU A 33 -5.18 8.16 -3.50
N SER A 34 -5.19 8.35 -2.19
CA SER A 34 -4.70 7.36 -1.23
C SER A 34 -5.73 6.30 -0.87
N HIS A 35 -5.23 5.18 -0.32
CA HIS A 35 -6.04 4.21 0.41
C HIS A 35 -6.80 4.86 1.57
N GLY A 36 -7.77 4.16 2.18
CA GLY A 36 -8.61 4.72 3.25
C GLY A 36 -9.71 5.67 2.75
N MET A 37 -9.80 5.92 1.45
CA MET A 37 -10.85 6.74 0.85
C MET A 37 -12.13 5.94 0.70
N MET A 38 -13.14 6.25 1.52
CA MET A 38 -14.43 5.56 1.47
C MET A 38 -15.16 5.78 0.13
N ILE A 39 -15.85 4.75 -0.35
CA ILE A 39 -16.63 4.80 -1.59
C ILE A 39 -17.63 5.95 -1.64
N THR A 40 -18.15 6.37 -0.49
CA THR A 40 -19.10 7.50 -0.38
C THR A 40 -18.52 8.85 -0.78
N LYS A 41 -17.18 8.99 -0.79
CA LYS A 41 -16.48 10.20 -1.20
C LYS A 41 -16.16 10.22 -2.70
N LEU A 42 -16.19 9.06 -3.36
CA LEU A 42 -15.84 8.93 -4.77
C LEU A 42 -16.61 9.86 -5.70
N PRO A 43 -17.94 10.07 -5.56
CA PRO A 43 -18.66 11.00 -6.43
C PRO A 43 -18.09 12.44 -6.40
N GLY A 44 -17.76 12.95 -5.21
CA GLY A 44 -17.18 14.29 -5.08
C GLY A 44 -15.77 14.40 -5.62
N ILE A 45 -14.96 13.33 -5.56
CA ILE A 45 -13.63 13.30 -6.17
C ILE A 45 -13.75 13.28 -7.70
N LEU A 46 -14.66 12.46 -8.25
CA LEU A 46 -14.92 12.42 -9.69
C LEU A 46 -15.42 13.75 -10.23
N ASP A 47 -16.31 14.42 -9.51
CA ASP A 47 -16.80 15.74 -9.88
C ASP A 47 -15.67 16.79 -9.87
N ALA A 48 -14.80 16.76 -8.87
CA ALA A 48 -13.62 17.63 -8.81
C ALA A 48 -12.64 17.35 -9.98
N PHE A 49 -12.43 16.08 -10.33
CA PHE A 49 -11.58 15.70 -11.47
C PHE A 49 -12.18 16.18 -12.81
N GLN A 50 -13.49 15.95 -13.03
CA GLN A 50 -14.18 16.39 -14.24
C GLN A 50 -14.21 17.91 -14.41
N LYS A 51 -14.06 18.66 -13.31
CA LYS A 51 -13.94 20.14 -13.30
C LYS A 51 -12.50 20.64 -13.38
N ASP A 52 -11.55 19.75 -13.68
CA ASP A 52 -10.11 20.08 -13.76
C ASP A 52 -9.56 20.76 -12.50
N LYS A 53 -10.12 20.47 -11.31
CA LYS A 53 -9.65 21.05 -10.06
C LYS A 53 -8.26 20.52 -9.64
N PHE A 54 -7.89 19.32 -10.08
CA PHE A 54 -6.61 18.70 -9.78
C PHE A 54 -6.18 17.74 -10.87
N ASN A 55 -4.88 17.44 -10.90
CA ASN A 55 -4.29 16.38 -11.69
C ASN A 55 -4.04 15.15 -10.79
N CYS A 56 -4.58 13.99 -11.15
CA CYS A 56 -4.33 12.75 -10.44
C CYS A 56 -3.00 12.14 -10.90
N CYS A 57 -1.95 12.31 -10.13
CA CYS A 57 -0.64 11.78 -10.50
C CYS A 57 -0.48 10.29 -10.14
N GLY A 58 -1.24 9.79 -9.17
CA GLY A 58 -1.16 8.40 -8.74
C GLY A 58 -2.35 7.96 -7.89
N VAL A 59 -2.50 6.66 -7.77
CA VAL A 59 -3.53 6.02 -6.94
C VAL A 59 -2.87 4.97 -6.05
N HIS A 60 -3.22 4.96 -4.77
CA HIS A 60 -2.72 3.94 -3.84
C HIS A 60 -3.76 2.83 -3.65
N ASN A 61 -3.33 1.58 -3.76
CA ASN A 61 -4.19 0.40 -3.60
C ASN A 61 -4.58 0.22 -2.10
N TYR A 62 -5.84 0.00 -1.70
CA TYR A 62 -7.04 -0.09 -2.55
C TYR A 62 -7.74 1.27 -2.65
N PHE A 63 -8.14 1.65 -3.84
CA PHE A 63 -8.92 2.86 -4.04
C PHE A 63 -10.12 2.61 -4.97
N PRO A 64 -11.33 3.03 -4.58
CA PRO A 64 -11.71 3.38 -3.22
C PRO A 64 -11.59 2.18 -2.27
N SER A 65 -11.54 2.45 -0.96
CA SER A 65 -11.49 1.40 0.06
C SER A 65 -12.67 0.44 -0.10
N PRO A 66 -12.45 -0.88 0.02
CA PRO A 66 -13.52 -1.87 -0.03
C PRO A 66 -14.58 -1.60 1.02
N VAL A 67 -15.86 -1.84 0.69
CA VAL A 67 -17.00 -1.55 1.59
C VAL A 67 -16.92 -2.37 2.88
N GLU A 68 -16.37 -3.58 2.80
CA GLU A 68 -16.16 -4.47 3.94
C GLU A 68 -14.99 -4.06 4.86
N VAL A 69 -14.16 -3.10 4.42
CA VAL A 69 -13.03 -2.57 5.18
C VAL A 69 -13.41 -1.20 5.72
N MET A 70 -13.83 -1.16 6.98
CA MET A 70 -14.33 0.05 7.63
C MET A 70 -13.24 0.98 8.14
N ILE A 71 -11.98 0.58 8.05
CA ILE A 71 -10.82 1.33 8.54
C ILE A 71 -9.81 1.50 7.42
N ASP A 72 -8.90 2.44 7.62
CA ASP A 72 -7.75 2.61 6.74
C ASP A 72 -6.81 1.40 6.87
N ALA A 73 -7.01 0.40 6.04
CA ALA A 73 -6.30 -0.87 6.08
C ALA A 73 -5.96 -1.34 4.64
N PRO A 74 -4.92 -0.76 4.03
CA PRO A 74 -4.48 -1.15 2.69
C PRO A 74 -4.04 -2.63 2.60
N ASP A 75 -3.75 -3.26 3.74
CA ASP A 75 -3.37 -4.66 3.86
C ASP A 75 -4.50 -5.55 4.41
N ALA A 76 -5.75 -5.13 4.29
CA ALA A 76 -6.89 -5.95 4.74
C ALA A 76 -6.91 -7.32 4.06
N TYR A 77 -6.46 -7.38 2.81
CA TYR A 77 -6.23 -8.58 2.04
C TYR A 77 -4.83 -8.56 1.46
N GLU A 78 -4.10 -9.67 1.58
CA GLU A 78 -2.73 -9.77 1.10
C GLU A 78 -2.59 -10.86 0.04
N TYR A 79 -1.84 -10.61 -1.03
CA TYR A 79 -1.51 -11.62 -2.06
C TYR A 79 -0.74 -12.80 -1.46
N THR A 80 -0.03 -12.57 -0.37
CA THR A 80 0.75 -13.58 0.35
C THR A 80 -0.06 -14.37 1.38
N SER A 81 -1.33 -14.03 1.63
CA SER A 81 -2.16 -14.71 2.64
C SER A 81 -2.15 -16.24 2.46
N HIS A 82 -2.17 -16.97 3.58
CA HIS A 82 -2.36 -18.43 3.57
C HIS A 82 -3.77 -18.82 3.11
N ARG A 83 -4.76 -17.92 3.21
CA ARG A 83 -6.14 -18.14 2.80
C ARG A 83 -6.32 -17.85 1.32
N PRO A 84 -6.75 -18.82 0.49
CA PRO A 84 -7.00 -18.57 -0.93
C PRO A 84 -8.01 -17.44 -1.18
N TYR A 85 -9.04 -17.34 -0.34
CA TYR A 85 -10.04 -16.28 -0.42
C TYR A 85 -9.41 -14.89 -0.32
N ASP A 86 -8.53 -14.65 0.66
CA ASP A 86 -7.90 -13.34 0.84
C ASP A 86 -7.03 -12.97 -0.37
N ARG A 87 -6.27 -13.94 -0.92
CA ARG A 87 -5.44 -13.72 -2.13
C ARG A 87 -6.28 -13.33 -3.33
N LYS A 88 -7.36 -14.09 -3.57
CA LYS A 88 -8.29 -13.80 -4.66
C LYS A 88 -8.92 -12.42 -4.48
N ARG A 89 -9.33 -12.09 -3.25
CA ARG A 89 -9.94 -10.80 -2.93
C ARG A 89 -8.96 -9.64 -3.10
N ALA A 90 -7.71 -9.81 -2.67
CA ALA A 90 -6.65 -8.82 -2.90
C ALA A 90 -6.51 -8.50 -4.39
N LEU A 91 -6.42 -9.53 -5.22
CA LEU A 91 -6.29 -9.36 -6.67
C LEU A 91 -7.51 -8.68 -7.30
N GLU A 92 -8.73 -9.14 -7.01
CA GLU A 92 -9.97 -8.54 -7.50
C GLU A 92 -10.08 -7.04 -7.18
N LEU A 93 -9.70 -6.66 -5.96
CA LEU A 93 -9.73 -5.26 -5.52
C LEU A 93 -8.65 -4.43 -6.19
N THR A 94 -7.48 -5.00 -6.40
CA THR A 94 -6.38 -4.34 -7.12
C THR A 94 -6.73 -4.07 -8.57
N LEU A 95 -7.33 -5.03 -9.26
CA LEU A 95 -7.78 -4.84 -10.65
C LEU A 95 -8.82 -3.72 -10.75
N LYS A 96 -9.73 -3.61 -9.79
CA LYS A 96 -10.67 -2.48 -9.69
C LYS A 96 -9.96 -1.15 -9.42
N THR A 97 -8.92 -1.15 -8.59
CA THR A 97 -8.11 0.05 -8.35
C THR A 97 -7.37 0.49 -9.62
N LEU A 98 -6.87 -0.46 -10.42
CA LEU A 98 -6.27 -0.16 -11.73
C LEU A 98 -7.27 0.48 -12.70
N GLU A 99 -8.50 -0.02 -12.76
CA GLU A 99 -9.57 0.59 -13.57
C GLU A 99 -9.86 2.02 -13.11
N MET A 100 -9.85 2.26 -11.78
CA MET A 100 -9.99 3.61 -11.25
C MET A 100 -8.78 4.49 -11.55
N ALA A 101 -7.55 3.97 -11.45
CA ALA A 101 -6.34 4.70 -11.81
C ALA A 101 -6.38 5.14 -13.29
N SER A 102 -6.76 4.24 -14.18
CA SER A 102 -6.96 4.57 -15.60
C SER A 102 -8.05 5.62 -15.81
N ARG A 103 -9.17 5.53 -15.09
CA ARG A 103 -10.27 6.51 -15.17
C ARG A 103 -9.88 7.91 -14.70
N PHE A 104 -8.96 8.01 -13.74
CA PHE A 104 -8.38 9.27 -13.26
C PHE A 104 -7.14 9.70 -14.05
N GLU A 105 -6.81 8.99 -15.13
CA GLU A 105 -5.61 9.25 -15.96
C GLU A 105 -4.32 9.28 -15.14
N ALA A 106 -4.26 8.47 -14.07
CA ALA A 106 -3.13 8.43 -13.16
C ALA A 106 -1.89 7.80 -13.81
N ASP A 107 -0.73 8.38 -13.59
CA ASP A 107 0.55 7.87 -14.11
C ASP A 107 0.95 6.53 -13.48
N TYR A 108 0.61 6.32 -12.20
CA TYR A 108 1.02 5.13 -11.45
C TYR A 108 0.00 4.68 -10.40
N MET A 109 0.13 3.41 -10.01
CA MET A 109 -0.55 2.83 -8.85
C MET A 109 0.47 2.28 -7.86
N VAL A 110 0.33 2.65 -6.57
CA VAL A 110 1.16 2.14 -5.48
C VAL A 110 0.61 0.83 -4.94
N LEU A 111 1.48 -0.15 -4.74
CA LEU A 111 1.16 -1.51 -4.30
C LEU A 111 1.93 -1.92 -3.04
N HIS A 112 1.22 -2.49 -2.08
CA HIS A 112 1.80 -3.32 -1.02
C HIS A 112 1.71 -4.79 -1.43
N MET A 113 2.85 -5.49 -1.50
CA MET A 113 2.86 -6.87 -2.00
C MET A 113 2.57 -7.94 -0.93
N GLY A 114 2.18 -7.51 0.28
CA GLY A 114 1.87 -8.39 1.38
C GLY A 114 3.05 -8.63 2.34
N SER A 115 3.00 -9.70 3.11
CA SER A 115 3.97 -9.97 4.16
C SER A 115 4.32 -11.45 4.32
N ALA A 116 5.47 -11.72 4.94
CA ALA A 116 5.79 -13.04 5.46
C ALA A 116 5.01 -13.27 6.77
N PRO A 117 4.10 -14.29 6.86
CA PRO A 117 3.28 -14.49 8.04
C PRO A 117 4.12 -14.99 9.21
N MET A 118 4.69 -14.07 9.91
CA MET A 118 5.42 -14.28 11.15
C MET A 118 4.58 -13.77 12.31
N LYS A 119 4.81 -14.25 13.54
CA LYS A 119 4.21 -13.61 14.73
C LYS A 119 4.87 -12.23 14.88
N PRO A 120 4.27 -11.17 14.29
CA PRO A 120 5.01 -9.99 13.88
C PRO A 120 5.67 -9.27 15.04
N LYS A 121 4.94 -8.97 16.05
CA LYS A 121 5.38 -8.10 17.14
C LYS A 121 6.46 -8.70 18.05
N ARG A 122 6.73 -10.01 17.98
CA ARG A 122 7.65 -10.67 18.93
C ARG A 122 9.10 -10.28 18.72
N TRP A 123 9.56 -10.23 17.48
CA TRP A 123 10.96 -9.96 17.12
C TRP A 123 11.21 -8.45 17.08
N THR A 124 10.40 -7.74 16.35
CA THR A 124 10.46 -6.29 16.22
C THR A 124 10.37 -5.61 17.58
N ASN A 125 9.39 -5.96 18.42
CA ASN A 125 9.28 -5.37 19.77
C ASN A 125 10.50 -5.65 20.66
N LYS A 126 11.12 -6.85 20.54
CA LYS A 126 12.34 -7.15 21.30
C LYS A 126 13.53 -6.31 20.84
N LEU A 127 13.70 -6.16 19.52
CA LEU A 127 14.78 -5.34 18.96
C LEU A 127 14.55 -3.87 19.32
N THR A 128 13.35 -3.34 19.12
CA THR A 128 13.00 -1.96 19.51
C THR A 128 13.20 -1.70 21.00
N ALA A 129 12.86 -2.66 21.87
CA ALA A 129 13.07 -2.52 23.30
C ALA A 129 14.56 -2.49 23.68
N LEU A 130 15.42 -3.15 22.92
CA LEU A 130 16.87 -3.09 23.12
C LEU A 130 17.44 -1.76 22.62
N VAL A 131 17.03 -1.29 21.44
CA VAL A 131 17.42 0.03 20.92
C VAL A 131 17.02 1.13 21.90
N LYS A 132 15.81 1.13 22.42
CA LYS A 132 15.35 2.13 23.42
C LYS A 132 16.16 2.12 24.73
N LYS A 133 16.92 1.07 24.97
CA LYS A 133 17.81 0.94 26.15
C LYS A 133 19.28 1.11 25.79
N GLU A 134 19.58 1.63 24.61
CA GLU A 134 20.95 1.79 24.09
C GLU A 134 21.77 0.48 24.15
N ASN A 135 21.12 -0.65 23.86
CA ASN A 135 21.72 -1.99 23.84
C ASN A 135 21.70 -2.64 22.45
N ASP A 136 21.71 -1.84 21.39
CA ASP A 136 21.67 -2.27 19.98
C ASP A 136 23.02 -2.75 19.44
N ASP A 137 24.11 -2.49 20.14
CA ASP A 137 25.46 -3.01 19.87
C ASP A 137 25.76 -4.36 20.55
N THR A 138 24.87 -4.82 21.44
CA THR A 138 25.09 -6.01 22.25
C THR A 138 25.03 -7.32 21.45
N LYS A 139 25.80 -8.34 21.88
CA LYS A 139 25.71 -9.71 21.35
C LYS A 139 24.28 -10.25 21.37
N ARG A 140 23.47 -9.85 22.36
CA ARG A 140 22.06 -10.23 22.47
C ARG A 140 21.23 -9.65 21.34
N TYR A 141 21.41 -8.38 21.03
CA TYR A 141 20.74 -7.70 19.92
C TYR A 141 21.09 -8.40 18.58
N GLN A 142 22.37 -8.57 18.31
CA GLN A 142 22.86 -9.20 17.08
C GLN A 142 22.28 -10.61 16.91
N LYS A 143 22.31 -11.44 17.94
CA LYS A 143 21.74 -12.79 17.92
C LYS A 143 20.24 -12.80 17.62
N ILE A 144 19.48 -11.85 18.19
CA ILE A 144 18.04 -11.74 17.93
C ILE A 144 17.81 -11.30 16.47
N LYS A 145 18.54 -10.30 15.99
CA LYS A 145 18.48 -9.79 14.61
C LYS A 145 18.78 -10.89 13.60
N GLU A 146 19.88 -11.62 13.76
CA GLU A 146 20.24 -12.73 12.88
C GLU A 146 19.18 -13.83 12.83
N ASN A 147 18.64 -14.22 13.97
CA ASN A 147 17.58 -15.23 14.05
C ASN A 147 16.30 -14.76 13.37
N PHE A 148 15.98 -13.46 13.48
CA PHE A 148 14.85 -12.86 12.82
C PHE A 148 15.02 -12.89 11.30
N ILE A 149 16.18 -12.46 10.80
CA ILE A 149 16.54 -12.48 9.37
C ILE A 149 16.45 -13.91 8.81
N LYS A 150 17.09 -14.89 9.47
CA LYS A 150 17.05 -16.30 9.05
C LYS A 150 15.64 -16.85 9.00
N LYS A 151 14.81 -16.52 9.99
CA LYS A 151 13.43 -16.99 10.05
C LYS A 151 12.58 -16.35 8.96
N ARG A 152 12.71 -15.03 8.75
CA ARG A 152 12.00 -14.31 7.69
C ARG A 152 12.37 -14.88 6.30
N ALA A 153 13.66 -15.08 6.04
CA ALA A 153 14.14 -15.66 4.78
C ALA A 153 13.57 -17.07 4.52
N LYS A 154 13.50 -17.92 5.56
CA LYS A 154 12.89 -19.26 5.44
C LYS A 154 11.41 -19.19 5.09
N ILE A 155 10.66 -18.29 5.73
CA ILE A 155 9.22 -18.12 5.50
C ILE A 155 9.00 -17.43 4.15
N GLY A 156 9.79 -16.41 3.83
CA GLY A 156 9.73 -15.66 2.57
C GLY A 156 9.79 -16.56 1.35
N LYS A 157 10.65 -17.58 1.35
CA LYS A 157 10.74 -18.56 0.25
C LYS A 157 9.41 -19.25 -0.11
N ILE A 158 8.47 -19.32 0.85
CA ILE A 158 7.16 -19.95 0.63
C ILE A 158 6.14 -18.92 0.11
N TYR A 159 6.23 -17.68 0.56
CA TYR A 159 5.20 -16.67 0.32
C TYR A 159 5.56 -15.66 -0.77
N TYR A 160 6.85 -15.41 -0.96
CA TYR A 160 7.32 -14.51 -2.02
C TYR A 160 6.87 -14.94 -3.44
N PRO A 161 6.88 -16.24 -3.82
CA PRO A 161 6.35 -16.64 -5.11
C PRO A 161 4.89 -16.23 -5.34
N ARG A 162 4.07 -16.20 -4.30
CA ARG A 162 2.66 -15.74 -4.41
C ARG A 162 2.56 -14.25 -4.71
N ALA A 163 3.48 -13.45 -4.14
CA ALA A 163 3.56 -12.03 -4.43
C ALA A 163 3.97 -11.80 -5.89
N ILE A 164 4.93 -12.58 -6.40
CA ILE A 164 5.36 -12.51 -7.80
C ILE A 164 4.25 -12.93 -8.75
N GLU A 165 3.58 -14.06 -8.51
CA GLU A 165 2.44 -14.52 -9.32
C GLU A 165 1.34 -13.46 -9.41
N ALA A 166 0.99 -12.82 -8.29
CA ALA A 166 0.02 -11.73 -8.29
C ALA A 166 0.54 -10.49 -9.04
N LEU A 167 1.83 -10.16 -8.88
CA LEU A 167 2.43 -9.01 -9.56
C LEU A 167 2.45 -9.20 -11.08
N GLU A 168 2.70 -10.41 -11.57
CA GLU A 168 2.66 -10.73 -12.99
C GLU A 168 1.26 -10.46 -13.57
N GLU A 169 0.19 -10.98 -12.94
CA GLU A 169 -1.19 -10.76 -13.37
C GLU A 169 -1.58 -9.28 -13.29
N ILE A 170 -1.18 -8.57 -12.23
CA ILE A 170 -1.44 -7.15 -12.08
C ILE A 170 -0.70 -6.35 -13.18
N THR A 171 0.54 -6.75 -13.53
CA THR A 171 1.35 -6.07 -14.53
C THR A 171 0.75 -6.19 -15.93
N GLU A 172 0.19 -7.35 -16.29
CA GLU A 172 -0.52 -7.53 -17.55
C GLU A 172 -1.67 -6.51 -17.66
N LYS A 173 -2.52 -6.43 -16.62
CA LYS A 173 -3.64 -5.51 -16.61
C LYS A 173 -3.21 -4.04 -16.55
N ALA A 174 -2.18 -3.71 -15.79
CA ALA A 174 -1.62 -2.36 -15.73
C ALA A 174 -1.09 -1.90 -17.10
N THR A 175 -0.43 -2.81 -17.82
CA THR A 175 0.07 -2.54 -19.17
C THR A 175 -1.07 -2.27 -20.15
N GLU A 176 -2.15 -3.05 -20.12
CA GLU A 176 -3.35 -2.82 -20.94
C GLU A 176 -3.96 -1.43 -20.69
N LEU A 177 -3.94 -0.98 -19.43
CA LEU A 177 -4.55 0.29 -19.01
C LEU A 177 -3.58 1.48 -19.07
N GLY A 178 -2.30 1.27 -19.40
CA GLY A 178 -1.28 2.31 -19.48
C GLY A 178 -0.86 2.86 -18.11
N VAL A 179 -1.11 2.14 -17.01
CA VAL A 179 -0.78 2.56 -15.63
C VAL A 179 0.52 1.90 -15.18
N LYS A 180 1.47 2.68 -14.68
CA LYS A 180 2.72 2.16 -14.10
C LYS A 180 2.47 1.61 -12.71
N LEU A 181 3.22 0.56 -12.33
CA LEU A 181 3.17 0.02 -10.97
C LEU A 181 4.35 0.52 -10.14
N ALA A 182 4.06 0.97 -8.92
CA ALA A 182 5.05 1.38 -7.93
C ALA A 182 4.93 0.46 -6.70
N VAL A 183 5.84 -0.50 -6.57
CA VAL A 183 5.88 -1.39 -5.41
C VAL A 183 6.53 -0.68 -4.24
N GLU A 184 5.83 -0.61 -3.11
CA GLU A 184 6.31 0.04 -1.90
C GLU A 184 6.98 -0.95 -0.94
N SER A 185 8.23 -0.62 -0.53
CA SER A 185 8.88 -1.27 0.61
C SER A 185 8.41 -0.64 1.91
N ARG A 186 7.76 -1.43 2.75
CA ARG A 186 7.12 -0.95 3.99
C ARG A 186 8.07 -0.98 5.20
N SER A 187 7.56 -0.47 6.31
CA SER A 187 8.36 -0.22 7.53
C SER A 187 8.70 -1.47 8.33
N ARG A 188 8.04 -2.61 8.11
CA ARG A 188 8.28 -3.84 8.85
C ARG A 188 9.16 -4.79 8.05
N TYR A 189 10.09 -5.45 8.71
CA TYR A 189 10.97 -6.42 8.05
C TYR A 189 10.22 -7.66 7.55
N GLU A 190 9.04 -7.92 8.06
CA GLU A 190 8.12 -8.98 7.60
C GLU A 190 7.47 -8.65 6.26
N ASP A 191 7.33 -7.36 5.92
CA ASP A 191 6.67 -6.90 4.71
C ASP A 191 7.48 -7.30 3.46
N MET A 192 6.80 -7.42 2.32
CA MET A 192 7.35 -7.76 1.01
C MET A 192 7.12 -6.62 0.03
N PRO A 193 8.09 -6.35 -0.84
CA PRO A 193 9.44 -6.92 -0.89
C PRO A 193 10.38 -6.28 0.15
N THR A 194 11.41 -7.01 0.55
CA THR A 194 12.59 -6.43 1.18
C THR A 194 13.46 -5.76 0.13
N GLU A 195 14.43 -4.93 0.53
CA GLU A 195 15.40 -4.32 -0.37
C GLU A 195 16.06 -5.35 -1.32
N THR A 196 16.45 -6.51 -0.79
CA THR A 196 17.06 -7.60 -1.60
C THR A 196 16.06 -8.28 -2.54
N GLU A 197 14.78 -8.26 -2.23
CA GLU A 197 13.71 -8.83 -3.07
C GLU A 197 13.24 -7.87 -4.17
N MET A 198 13.61 -6.59 -4.08
CA MET A 198 13.34 -5.56 -5.12
C MET A 198 14.39 -5.57 -6.24
N LEU A 199 15.58 -6.15 -6.00
CA LEU A 199 16.69 -6.26 -6.95
C LEU A 199 16.62 -7.57 -7.75
#